data_0e824c6358c4b2dd5aec3233f3ac0a7c
#
_entry.id   0e824c6358c4b2dd5aec3233f3ac0a7c
#
_cell.length_a   1.000
_cell.length_b   1.000
_cell.length_c   1.000
_cell.angle_alpha   90.00
_cell.angle_beta   90.00
_cell.angle_gamma   90.00
#
_symmetry.space_group_name_H-M   'P 1'
#
loop_
_entity.id
_entity.type
_entity.pdbx_description
1 polymer ?
#
loop_
_entity_poly.entity_id
_entity_poly.type
_entity_poly.pdbx_seq_one_letter_code
_entity_poly.pdbx_strand_id
1 'polypeptide(L)'
;MRTLKLKDDIYWVGVLDPNLKVFDVIVETEFGTSYNAYVVKGSEKTAIFETAKENFLDEYIEKLEEVTPISEIDYLVVNHTEPDHAGSVKHLLEKNPNITIVGSRSAINFMREIVNSEFKNVVVKDEDVISLGNKTLRFISAPNLHWPDTMFTYVEEDRILISCDAFGCHYCLDTVLFSTLKNFEDYEYSLKFYFEHIMSPFKSFVRKAVEKIRDLDIEMICTGHGPVIDKNPRLIVDKYNAMAQETNPNQNKTVIIPYVSAYGYTKILAEEIEKGVKAAGDIEVRKFDLEDADHSLISSVAAEWYWADGVLLGSPTILGEALKPIWDL
;
A
#
# COMPACT_ATOMS: atom_id res chain seq x y z
N MET A 1 13.57 4.20 18.88
CA MET A 1 12.99 5.53 19.16
C MET A 1 11.82 5.36 20.11
N ARG A 2 11.59 6.24 21.07
CA ARG A 2 10.39 6.25 21.91
C ARG A 2 9.19 6.80 21.15
N THR A 3 8.02 6.86 21.80
CA THR A 3 6.82 7.50 21.26
C THR A 3 7.07 8.95 20.85
N LEU A 4 6.33 9.44 19.86
CA LEU A 4 6.43 10.82 19.41
C LEU A 4 5.06 11.50 19.50
N LYS A 5 4.99 12.63 20.21
CA LYS A 5 3.82 13.49 20.19
C LYS A 5 3.79 14.29 18.88
N LEU A 6 2.77 14.08 18.06
CA LEU A 6 2.57 14.75 16.77
C LEU A 6 1.78 16.06 16.93
N LYS A 7 0.68 16.01 17.68
CA LYS A 7 -0.16 17.14 18.11
C LYS A 7 -0.68 16.90 19.52
N ASP A 8 -1.46 17.83 20.05
CA ASP A 8 -2.12 17.62 21.33
C ASP A 8 -3.03 16.40 21.27
N ASP A 9 -2.75 15.44 22.16
CA ASP A 9 -3.49 14.16 22.26
C ASP A 9 -3.38 13.24 21.03
N ILE A 10 -2.39 13.47 20.15
CA ILE A 10 -2.10 12.62 18.98
C ILE A 10 -0.63 12.20 19.01
N TYR A 11 -0.40 10.88 18.94
CA TYR A 11 0.92 10.28 19.11
C TYR A 11 1.20 9.24 18.03
N TRP A 12 2.46 9.18 17.61
CA TRP A 12 3.02 8.06 16.88
C TRP A 12 3.57 7.03 17.86
N VAL A 13 3.20 5.77 17.67
CA VAL A 13 3.60 4.62 18.51
C VAL A 13 4.15 3.46 17.67
N GLY A 14 4.46 3.72 16.40
CA GLY A 14 4.95 2.72 15.46
C GLY A 14 6.38 2.24 15.74
N VAL A 15 6.91 1.44 14.84
CA VAL A 15 8.23 0.82 14.92
C VAL A 15 9.05 1.15 13.68
N LEU A 16 10.36 1.35 13.88
CA LEU A 16 11.34 1.58 12.82
C LEU A 16 12.08 0.28 12.49
N ASP A 17 12.19 -0.04 11.20
CA ASP A 17 13.00 -1.15 10.70
C ASP A 17 14.03 -0.66 9.67
N PRO A 18 15.13 -0.02 10.13
CA PRO A 18 16.15 0.56 9.24
C PRO A 18 16.97 -0.50 8.50
N ASN A 19 16.92 -1.75 8.93
CA ASN A 19 17.73 -2.84 8.38
C ASN A 19 16.97 -3.74 7.43
N LEU A 20 15.68 -3.49 7.21
CA LEU A 20 14.89 -4.25 6.24
C LEU A 20 15.49 -4.08 4.85
N LYS A 21 15.76 -5.20 4.17
CA LYS A 21 16.31 -5.20 2.80
C LYS A 21 15.31 -5.63 1.75
N VAL A 22 14.35 -6.45 2.14
CA VAL A 22 13.29 -6.92 1.26
C VAL A 22 11.98 -6.93 2.03
N PHE A 23 11.01 -6.16 1.56
CA PHE A 23 9.65 -6.16 2.07
C PHE A 23 8.84 -7.23 1.32
N ASP A 24 8.04 -7.99 2.05
CA ASP A 24 7.16 -9.07 1.53
C ASP A 24 7.84 -10.04 0.55
N VAL A 25 9.14 -10.29 0.79
CA VAL A 25 9.96 -11.23 0.02
C VAL A 25 10.30 -10.78 -1.41
N ILE A 26 9.65 -9.76 -1.94
CA ILE A 26 9.77 -9.35 -3.36
C ILE A 26 10.12 -7.88 -3.60
N VAL A 27 9.86 -6.97 -2.64
CA VAL A 27 10.09 -5.53 -2.81
C VAL A 27 11.40 -5.14 -2.09
N GLU A 28 12.44 -4.81 -2.84
CA GLU A 28 13.70 -4.35 -2.25
C GLU A 28 13.50 -3.00 -1.53
N THR A 29 14.15 -2.86 -0.36
CA THR A 29 14.10 -1.65 0.45
C THR A 29 15.52 -1.15 0.73
N GLU A 30 15.96 -0.14 -0.03
CA GLU A 30 17.31 0.40 0.12
C GLU A 30 17.47 1.14 1.46
N PHE A 31 16.41 1.85 1.90
CA PHE A 31 16.42 2.73 3.06
C PHE A 31 15.67 2.17 4.27
N GLY A 32 15.36 0.87 4.28
CA GLY A 32 14.53 0.27 5.33
C GLY A 32 13.08 0.74 5.28
N THR A 33 12.33 0.52 6.36
CA THR A 33 10.93 0.92 6.47
C THR A 33 10.55 1.32 7.90
N SER A 34 9.30 1.73 8.08
CA SER A 34 8.64 1.83 9.39
C SER A 34 7.29 1.16 9.32
N TYR A 35 6.78 0.69 10.44
CA TYR A 35 5.41 0.22 10.62
C TYR A 35 4.73 1.23 11.54
N ASN A 36 4.02 2.17 10.92
CA ASN A 36 3.48 3.31 11.64
C ASN A 36 2.12 2.96 12.26
N ALA A 37 1.99 3.30 13.52
CA ALA A 37 0.75 3.20 14.27
C ALA A 37 0.54 4.48 15.08
N TYR A 38 -0.72 4.82 15.35
CA TYR A 38 -1.04 6.11 15.96
C TYR A 38 -2.05 5.95 17.09
N VAL A 39 -2.02 6.90 18.02
CA VAL A 39 -3.02 7.05 19.09
C VAL A 39 -3.66 8.43 18.96
N VAL A 40 -4.98 8.47 18.97
CA VAL A 40 -5.77 9.71 19.08
C VAL A 40 -6.62 9.63 20.35
N LYS A 41 -6.34 10.51 21.30
CA LYS A 41 -7.07 10.61 22.55
C LYS A 41 -8.09 11.74 22.46
N GLY A 42 -9.36 11.39 22.56
CA GLY A 42 -10.42 12.37 22.75
C GLY A 42 -10.71 12.59 24.22
N SER A 43 -11.64 13.51 24.50
CA SER A 43 -12.09 13.78 25.89
C SER A 43 -12.94 12.68 26.51
N GLU A 44 -13.50 11.78 25.69
CA GLU A 44 -14.40 10.70 26.13
C GLU A 44 -13.88 9.32 25.76
N LYS A 45 -13.18 9.20 24.63
CA LYS A 45 -12.75 7.93 24.05
C LYS A 45 -11.36 8.01 23.42
N THR A 46 -10.66 6.88 23.42
CA THR A 46 -9.35 6.71 22.79
C THR A 46 -9.43 5.77 21.60
N ALA A 47 -8.91 6.20 20.47
CA ALA A 47 -8.73 5.38 19.27
C ALA A 47 -7.26 5.16 18.96
N ILE A 48 -6.92 3.93 18.58
CA ILE A 48 -5.63 3.61 17.96
C ILE A 48 -5.85 3.30 16.49
N PHE A 49 -4.84 3.56 15.68
CA PHE A 49 -4.87 3.36 14.22
C PHE A 49 -3.73 2.45 13.82
N GLU A 50 -4.06 1.40 13.12
CA GLU A 50 -3.16 0.33 12.72
C GLU A 50 -2.45 -0.32 13.93
N THR A 51 -1.63 -1.33 13.68
CA THR A 51 -0.69 -1.91 14.62
C THR A 51 0.67 -2.05 13.95
N ALA A 52 1.67 -2.55 14.64
CA ALA A 52 2.91 -2.94 14.00
C ALA A 52 2.86 -4.43 13.59
N LYS A 53 3.75 -4.81 12.68
CA LYS A 53 4.01 -6.20 12.30
C LYS A 53 4.26 -7.04 13.55
N GLU A 54 3.74 -8.27 13.61
CA GLU A 54 3.78 -9.13 14.79
C GLU A 54 5.20 -9.34 15.35
N ASN A 55 6.20 -9.36 14.48
CA ASN A 55 7.61 -9.48 14.91
C ASN A 55 8.09 -8.35 15.84
N PHE A 56 7.39 -7.22 15.85
CA PHE A 56 7.68 -6.05 16.67
C PHE A 56 6.66 -5.83 17.79
N LEU A 57 5.87 -6.87 18.12
CA LEU A 57 4.76 -6.78 19.08
C LEU A 57 5.21 -6.17 20.43
N ASP A 58 6.30 -6.66 21.00
CA ASP A 58 6.74 -6.22 22.33
C ASP A 58 7.12 -4.73 22.33
N GLU A 59 7.86 -4.28 21.32
CA GLU A 59 8.23 -2.87 21.18
C GLU A 59 6.99 -1.99 20.94
N TYR A 60 6.05 -2.45 20.12
CA TYR A 60 4.81 -1.74 19.86
C TYR A 60 3.94 -1.60 21.13
N ILE A 61 3.77 -2.68 21.87
CA ILE A 61 3.00 -2.68 23.14
C ILE A 61 3.63 -1.75 24.17
N GLU A 62 4.96 -1.80 24.33
CA GLU A 62 5.67 -0.91 25.25
C GLU A 62 5.41 0.57 24.92
N LYS A 63 5.52 0.94 23.64
CA LYS A 63 5.25 2.31 23.17
C LYS A 63 3.79 2.72 23.32
N LEU A 64 2.86 1.80 23.03
CA LEU A 64 1.44 2.06 23.19
C LEU A 64 1.10 2.36 24.66
N GLU A 65 1.63 1.56 25.59
CA GLU A 65 1.41 1.71 27.03
C GLU A 65 2.10 2.94 27.62
N GLU A 66 3.17 3.47 27.00
CA GLU A 66 3.72 4.79 27.37
C GLU A 66 2.72 5.93 27.13
N VAL A 67 1.81 5.78 26.16
CA VAL A 67 0.83 6.82 25.77
C VAL A 67 -0.52 6.59 26.44
N THR A 68 -1.00 5.34 26.41
CA THR A 68 -2.32 4.99 26.97
C THR A 68 -2.31 3.54 27.42
N PRO A 69 -2.88 3.22 28.61
CA PRO A 69 -3.10 1.83 28.99
C PRO A 69 -3.99 1.12 27.96
N ILE A 70 -3.66 -0.12 27.60
CA ILE A 70 -4.45 -0.91 26.64
C ILE A 70 -5.90 -1.05 27.13
N SER A 71 -6.14 -1.09 28.44
CA SER A 71 -7.48 -1.16 29.04
C SER A 71 -8.36 0.07 28.78
N GLU A 72 -7.76 1.21 28.40
CA GLU A 72 -8.45 2.48 28.12
C GLU A 72 -8.70 2.71 26.62
N ILE A 73 -8.34 1.76 25.77
CA ILE A 73 -8.57 1.84 24.33
C ILE A 73 -9.99 1.41 24.01
N ASP A 74 -10.77 2.31 23.42
CA ASP A 74 -12.15 2.06 22.98
C ASP A 74 -12.20 1.48 21.55
N TYR A 75 -11.41 2.07 20.65
CA TYR A 75 -11.43 1.75 19.23
C TYR A 75 -10.05 1.38 18.71
N LEU A 76 -10.01 0.37 17.85
CA LEU A 76 -8.92 0.10 16.95
C LEU A 76 -9.44 0.28 15.53
N VAL A 77 -8.95 1.32 14.85
CA VAL A 77 -9.30 1.61 13.46
C VAL A 77 -8.29 0.91 12.57
N VAL A 78 -8.77 0.07 11.68
CA VAL A 78 -7.96 -0.59 10.65
C VAL A 78 -8.29 0.03 9.30
N ASN A 79 -7.45 0.95 8.85
CA ASN A 79 -7.55 1.53 7.52
C ASN A 79 -7.13 0.52 6.45
N HIS A 80 -6.24 -0.43 6.83
CA HIS A 80 -5.78 -1.53 6.00
C HIS A 80 -5.48 -2.76 6.87
N THR A 81 -5.72 -3.97 6.35
CA THR A 81 -5.64 -5.21 7.11
C THR A 81 -4.47 -6.11 6.71
N GLU A 82 -3.54 -5.63 5.91
CA GLU A 82 -2.31 -6.38 5.65
C GLU A 82 -1.59 -6.69 6.97
N PRO A 83 -0.99 -7.89 7.12
CA PRO A 83 -0.45 -8.34 8.42
C PRO A 83 0.62 -7.46 9.03
N ASP A 84 1.28 -6.61 8.27
CA ASP A 84 2.25 -5.64 8.81
C ASP A 84 1.59 -4.44 9.48
N HIS A 85 0.30 -4.17 9.20
CA HIS A 85 -0.55 -3.19 9.89
C HIS A 85 -1.51 -3.83 10.89
N ALA A 86 -1.89 -5.09 10.70
CA ALA A 86 -2.92 -5.75 11.47
C ALA A 86 -2.41 -6.95 12.29
N GLY A 87 -1.14 -7.35 12.15
CA GLY A 87 -0.61 -8.58 12.75
C GLY A 87 -0.63 -8.62 14.29
N SER A 88 -0.59 -7.46 14.94
CA SER A 88 -0.64 -7.38 16.41
C SER A 88 -2.06 -7.23 16.98
N VAL A 89 -3.11 -7.16 16.15
CA VAL A 89 -4.50 -6.94 16.59
C VAL A 89 -4.99 -8.03 17.54
N LYS A 90 -4.74 -9.29 17.22
CA LYS A 90 -5.14 -10.43 18.05
C LYS A 90 -4.61 -10.29 19.47
N HIS A 91 -3.35 -9.93 19.64
CA HIS A 91 -2.72 -9.77 20.94
C HIS A 91 -3.29 -8.60 21.76
N LEU A 92 -3.72 -7.52 21.09
CA LEU A 92 -4.43 -6.43 21.74
C LEU A 92 -5.81 -6.86 22.25
N LEU A 93 -6.55 -7.65 21.47
CA LEU A 93 -7.87 -8.18 21.87
C LEU A 93 -7.76 -9.19 23.02
N GLU A 94 -6.68 -9.98 23.09
CA GLU A 94 -6.40 -10.87 24.23
C GLU A 94 -6.18 -10.07 25.53
N LYS A 95 -5.54 -8.90 25.44
CA LYS A 95 -5.32 -7.99 26.59
C LYS A 95 -6.57 -7.16 26.94
N ASN A 96 -7.31 -6.69 25.94
CA ASN A 96 -8.56 -5.93 26.12
C ASN A 96 -9.63 -6.38 25.11
N PRO A 97 -10.47 -7.36 25.46
CA PRO A 97 -11.54 -7.84 24.59
C PRO A 97 -12.68 -6.83 24.38
N ASN A 98 -12.60 -5.68 25.05
CA ASN A 98 -13.60 -4.60 24.90
C ASN A 98 -13.29 -3.64 23.76
N ILE A 99 -12.08 -3.68 23.19
CA ILE A 99 -11.74 -2.89 22.02
C ILE A 99 -12.73 -3.21 20.89
N THR A 100 -13.25 -2.16 20.28
CA THR A 100 -14.12 -2.27 19.10
C THR A 100 -13.28 -2.02 17.84
N ILE A 101 -13.17 -3.02 16.97
CA ILE A 101 -12.50 -2.85 15.68
C ILE A 101 -13.41 -2.03 14.75
N VAL A 102 -12.86 -0.97 14.17
CA VAL A 102 -13.54 -0.10 13.20
C VAL A 102 -12.85 -0.26 11.85
N GLY A 103 -13.62 -0.53 10.80
CA GLY A 103 -13.06 -0.70 9.47
C GLY A 103 -14.12 -0.76 8.38
N SER A 104 -13.68 -0.81 7.14
CA SER A 104 -14.56 -1.05 6.01
C SER A 104 -15.21 -2.44 6.11
N ARG A 105 -16.24 -2.71 5.30
CA ARG A 105 -16.85 -4.04 5.26
C ARG A 105 -15.82 -5.13 4.91
N SER A 106 -14.94 -4.85 3.96
CA SER A 106 -13.87 -5.78 3.57
C SER A 106 -12.86 -5.97 4.70
N ALA A 107 -12.44 -4.88 5.36
CA ALA A 107 -11.53 -4.96 6.49
C ALA A 107 -12.09 -5.83 7.62
N ILE A 108 -13.34 -5.65 8.01
CA ILE A 108 -13.96 -6.47 9.06
C ILE A 108 -14.05 -7.95 8.66
N ASN A 109 -14.28 -8.25 7.37
CA ASN A 109 -14.28 -9.63 6.91
C ASN A 109 -12.87 -10.25 6.99
N PHE A 110 -11.83 -9.52 6.54
CA PHE A 110 -10.44 -9.99 6.62
C PHE A 110 -9.99 -10.15 8.08
N MET A 111 -10.36 -9.20 8.94
CA MET A 111 -10.03 -9.29 10.37
C MET A 111 -10.62 -10.54 11.06
N ARG A 112 -11.77 -11.04 10.63
CA ARG A 112 -12.32 -12.30 11.16
C ARG A 112 -11.42 -13.49 10.89
N GLU A 113 -10.80 -13.53 9.71
CA GLU A 113 -9.85 -14.58 9.34
C GLU A 113 -8.50 -14.40 10.05
N ILE A 114 -8.02 -13.17 10.19
CA ILE A 114 -6.74 -12.85 10.85
C ILE A 114 -6.82 -13.12 12.36
N VAL A 115 -7.86 -12.62 13.02
CA VAL A 115 -8.03 -12.78 14.47
C VAL A 115 -8.48 -14.18 14.84
N ASN A 116 -9.29 -14.82 13.97
CA ASN A 116 -9.84 -16.17 14.15
C ASN A 116 -10.55 -16.35 15.50
N SER A 117 -11.24 -15.32 15.98
CA SER A 117 -12.12 -15.32 17.15
C SER A 117 -13.14 -14.21 17.06
N GLU A 118 -14.17 -14.26 17.91
CA GLU A 118 -15.19 -13.20 17.95
C GLU A 118 -14.62 -11.92 18.56
N PHE A 119 -14.99 -10.77 17.97
CA PHE A 119 -14.63 -9.44 18.45
C PHE A 119 -15.74 -8.41 18.18
N LYS A 120 -15.77 -7.33 18.98
CA LYS A 120 -16.66 -6.20 18.75
C LYS A 120 -16.21 -5.45 17.50
N ASN A 121 -17.16 -5.08 16.63
CA ASN A 121 -16.82 -4.32 15.44
C ASN A 121 -17.88 -3.32 15.03
N VAL A 122 -17.42 -2.28 14.33
CA VAL A 122 -18.24 -1.28 13.63
C VAL A 122 -17.77 -1.23 12.18
N VAL A 123 -18.69 -1.48 11.26
CA VAL A 123 -18.44 -1.29 9.83
C VAL A 123 -18.77 0.14 9.47
N VAL A 124 -17.79 0.86 8.95
CA VAL A 124 -17.94 2.23 8.48
C VAL A 124 -17.95 2.31 6.96
N LYS A 125 -18.56 3.36 6.44
CA LYS A 125 -18.67 3.69 5.02
C LYS A 125 -18.08 5.06 4.77
N ASP A 126 -18.06 5.45 3.51
CA ASP A 126 -17.68 6.81 3.08
C ASP A 126 -18.50 7.87 3.82
N GLU A 127 -17.84 8.88 4.37
CA GLU A 127 -18.39 9.99 5.14
C GLU A 127 -19.03 9.63 6.49
N ASP A 128 -18.99 8.37 6.95
CA ASP A 128 -19.36 8.03 8.31
C ASP A 128 -18.43 8.70 9.32
N VAL A 129 -18.93 9.00 10.51
CA VAL A 129 -18.17 9.65 11.57
C VAL A 129 -18.28 8.91 12.91
N ILE A 130 -17.21 8.96 13.71
CA ILE A 130 -17.18 8.53 15.10
C ILE A 130 -16.65 9.69 15.95
N SER A 131 -17.37 10.05 17.00
CA SER A 131 -16.93 11.04 17.99
C SER A 131 -16.10 10.38 19.08
N LEU A 132 -14.98 11.03 19.42
CA LEU A 132 -14.16 10.73 20.60
C LEU A 132 -14.39 11.76 21.73
N GLY A 133 -15.45 12.57 21.64
CA GLY A 133 -15.73 13.72 22.50
C GLY A 133 -15.33 15.03 21.82
N ASN A 134 -14.12 15.51 22.05
CA ASN A 134 -13.59 16.73 21.45
C ASN A 134 -12.87 16.53 20.12
N LYS A 135 -12.89 15.31 19.57
CA LYS A 135 -12.30 14.96 18.25
C LYS A 135 -13.29 14.11 17.47
N THR A 136 -13.34 14.32 16.16
CA THR A 136 -14.20 13.63 15.21
C THR A 136 -13.37 12.87 14.20
N LEU A 137 -13.60 11.58 14.08
CA LEU A 137 -13.03 10.71 13.07
C LEU A 137 -13.99 10.62 11.89
N ARG A 138 -13.64 11.14 10.72
CA ARG A 138 -14.40 10.96 9.48
C ARG A 138 -13.71 9.92 8.62
N PHE A 139 -14.47 8.95 8.11
CA PHE A 139 -13.96 7.87 7.29
C PHE A 139 -14.17 8.16 5.81
N ILE A 140 -13.13 7.94 5.01
CA ILE A 140 -13.11 8.21 3.58
C ILE A 140 -12.77 6.89 2.89
N SER A 141 -13.70 6.34 2.12
CA SER A 141 -13.48 5.09 1.40
C SER A 141 -12.45 5.26 0.28
N ALA A 142 -11.37 4.50 0.33
CA ALA A 142 -10.27 4.52 -0.62
C ALA A 142 -9.89 3.08 -1.07
N PRO A 143 -10.86 2.27 -1.56
CA PRO A 143 -10.62 0.86 -1.87
C PRO A 143 -9.57 0.69 -2.96
N ASN A 144 -8.83 -0.41 -2.89
CA ASN A 144 -7.74 -0.77 -3.79
C ASN A 144 -6.54 0.21 -3.76
N LEU A 145 -6.20 0.69 -2.55
CA LEU A 145 -4.95 1.38 -2.27
C LEU A 145 -4.15 0.63 -1.17
N HIS A 146 -3.60 -0.60 -1.39
CA HIS A 146 -3.67 -1.39 -2.65
C HIS A 146 -4.63 -2.59 -2.54
N TRP A 147 -5.24 -2.86 -1.39
CA TRP A 147 -6.25 -3.89 -1.18
C TRP A 147 -7.67 -3.32 -1.16
N PRO A 148 -8.72 -4.16 -1.33
CA PRO A 148 -10.11 -3.68 -1.42
C PRO A 148 -10.69 -3.17 -0.09
N ASP A 149 -10.01 -3.37 1.01
CA ASP A 149 -10.40 -2.98 2.37
C ASP A 149 -10.01 -1.55 2.73
N THR A 150 -9.08 -0.95 1.98
CA THR A 150 -8.45 0.33 2.34
C THR A 150 -9.44 1.50 2.46
N MET A 151 -9.19 2.32 3.46
CA MET A 151 -9.86 3.59 3.70
C MET A 151 -8.88 4.59 4.32
N PHE A 152 -9.26 5.85 4.34
CA PHE A 152 -8.58 6.89 5.12
C PHE A 152 -9.43 7.28 6.30
N THR A 153 -8.78 7.77 7.35
CA THR A 153 -9.46 8.44 8.47
C THR A 153 -8.96 9.87 8.58
N TYR A 154 -9.87 10.82 8.60
CA TYR A 154 -9.56 12.23 8.78
C TYR A 154 -9.99 12.69 10.18
N VAL A 155 -9.03 13.19 10.97
CA VAL A 155 -9.28 13.81 12.28
C VAL A 155 -9.60 15.28 12.04
N GLU A 156 -10.88 15.64 12.11
CA GLU A 156 -11.39 16.93 11.62
C GLU A 156 -10.77 18.13 12.33
N GLU A 157 -10.76 18.15 13.65
CA GLU A 157 -10.32 19.27 14.46
C GLU A 157 -8.81 19.50 14.34
N ASP A 158 -8.05 18.44 14.09
CA ASP A 158 -6.59 18.49 13.95
C ASP A 158 -6.12 18.59 12.50
N ARG A 159 -7.03 18.39 11.53
CA ARG A 159 -6.73 18.42 10.08
C ARG A 159 -5.66 17.40 9.69
N ILE A 160 -5.75 16.21 10.30
CA ILE A 160 -4.81 15.10 10.09
C ILE A 160 -5.50 14.01 9.25
N LEU A 161 -4.85 13.59 8.18
CA LEU A 161 -5.25 12.45 7.38
C LEU A 161 -4.42 11.23 7.79
N ILE A 162 -5.04 10.15 8.24
CA ILE A 162 -4.40 8.86 8.48
C ILE A 162 -4.72 7.98 7.28
N SER A 163 -3.70 7.72 6.45
CA SER A 163 -3.88 7.19 5.10
C SER A 163 -3.40 5.76 4.92
N CYS A 164 -2.81 5.15 5.96
CA CYS A 164 -2.09 3.90 5.84
C CYS A 164 -1.08 3.94 4.68
N ASP A 165 -1.07 2.98 3.78
CA ASP A 165 -0.09 2.84 2.69
C ASP A 165 -0.06 4.00 1.70
N ALA A 166 -1.22 4.60 1.44
CA ALA A 166 -1.28 5.70 0.50
C ALA A 166 -0.42 6.87 0.97
N PHE A 167 0.32 7.46 0.04
CA PHE A 167 1.29 8.54 0.28
C PHE A 167 2.53 8.13 1.08
N GLY A 168 2.64 6.85 1.48
CA GLY A 168 3.78 6.27 2.17
C GLY A 168 4.89 5.81 1.23
N CYS A 169 6.00 5.37 1.82
CA CYS A 169 7.13 4.75 1.12
C CYS A 169 8.02 3.97 2.09
N HIS A 170 8.82 3.04 1.56
CA HIS A 170 9.83 2.34 2.36
C HIS A 170 11.08 3.21 2.55
N TYR A 171 10.98 4.12 3.50
CA TYR A 171 12.06 5.02 3.88
C TYR A 171 12.09 5.19 5.40
N CYS A 172 13.06 4.57 6.06
CA CYS A 172 13.22 4.67 7.51
C CYS A 172 13.89 5.99 7.88
N LEU A 173 13.18 6.83 8.60
CA LEU A 173 13.71 8.09 9.13
C LEU A 173 13.71 8.07 10.66
N ASP A 174 14.87 8.19 11.28
CA ASP A 174 15.04 8.09 12.74
C ASP A 174 14.15 9.02 13.56
N THR A 175 13.81 10.17 12.98
CA THR A 175 12.96 11.20 13.60
C THR A 175 11.47 11.03 13.28
N VAL A 176 11.14 10.14 12.36
CA VAL A 176 9.77 9.90 11.83
C VAL A 176 9.16 11.09 11.05
N LEU A 177 9.59 12.33 11.29
CA LEU A 177 8.98 13.54 10.72
C LEU A 177 9.63 13.94 9.38
N PHE A 178 8.81 14.08 8.35
CA PHE A 178 9.25 14.52 7.02
C PHE A 178 9.96 15.89 7.05
N SER A 179 9.54 16.80 7.92
CA SER A 179 10.19 18.11 8.08
C SER A 179 11.66 18.04 8.48
N THR A 180 12.13 16.91 8.98
CA THR A 180 13.51 16.68 9.39
C THR A 180 14.36 15.96 8.34
N LEU A 181 13.75 15.65 7.20
CA LEU A 181 14.40 14.96 6.09
C LEU A 181 15.61 15.72 5.58
N LYS A 182 16.75 15.05 5.47
CA LYS A 182 18.02 15.65 5.04
C LYS A 182 18.29 15.41 3.56
N ASN A 183 17.90 14.25 3.05
CA ASN A 183 18.09 13.88 1.65
C ASN A 183 16.73 13.67 0.98
N PHE A 184 16.30 14.66 0.24
CA PHE A 184 15.03 14.61 -0.47
C PHE A 184 15.08 13.72 -1.71
N GLU A 185 16.25 13.59 -2.34
CA GLU A 185 16.43 12.77 -3.55
C GLU A 185 16.22 11.28 -3.24
N ASP A 186 16.81 10.77 -2.17
CA ASP A 186 16.63 9.38 -1.72
C ASP A 186 15.17 9.10 -1.33
N TYR A 187 14.53 10.06 -0.63
CA TYR A 187 13.11 9.95 -0.30
C TYR A 187 12.23 9.92 -1.56
N GLU A 188 12.49 10.82 -2.51
CA GLU A 188 11.73 10.88 -3.77
C GLU A 188 11.91 9.60 -4.61
N TYR A 189 13.13 9.07 -4.65
CA TYR A 189 13.39 7.77 -5.26
C TYR A 189 12.57 6.66 -4.57
N SER A 190 12.60 6.58 -3.24
CA SER A 190 11.85 5.59 -2.48
C SER A 190 10.33 5.73 -2.67
N LEU A 191 9.81 6.98 -2.69
CA LEU A 191 8.40 7.27 -2.93
C LEU A 191 7.95 6.79 -4.31
N LYS A 192 8.77 7.07 -5.34
CA LYS A 192 8.50 6.64 -6.71
C LYS A 192 8.58 5.13 -6.83
N PHE A 193 9.61 4.50 -6.26
CA PHE A 193 9.79 3.06 -6.27
C PHE A 193 8.61 2.33 -5.61
N TYR A 194 8.18 2.81 -4.44
CA TYR A 194 7.01 2.28 -3.74
C TYR A 194 5.73 2.41 -4.59
N PHE A 195 5.53 3.58 -5.19
CA PHE A 195 4.38 3.79 -6.07
C PHE A 195 4.39 2.83 -7.27
N GLU A 196 5.52 2.67 -7.94
CA GLU A 196 5.65 1.82 -9.13
C GLU A 196 5.41 0.33 -8.83
N HIS A 197 5.82 -0.16 -7.66
CA HIS A 197 5.73 -1.58 -7.32
C HIS A 197 4.44 -1.96 -6.60
N ILE A 198 3.83 -1.03 -5.86
CA ILE A 198 2.66 -1.32 -5.02
C ILE A 198 1.39 -0.63 -5.53
N MET A 199 1.47 0.66 -5.86
CA MET A 199 0.29 1.46 -6.18
C MET A 199 -0.04 1.55 -7.68
N SER A 200 0.95 1.34 -8.55
CA SER A 200 0.78 1.59 -9.98
C SER A 200 -0.30 0.74 -10.67
N PRO A 201 -0.59 -0.51 -10.27
CA PRO A 201 -1.71 -1.26 -10.82
C PRO A 201 -3.07 -0.62 -10.54
N PHE A 202 -3.12 0.26 -9.53
CA PHE A 202 -4.34 0.86 -9.01
C PHE A 202 -4.47 2.37 -9.30
N LYS A 203 -3.76 2.90 -10.29
CA LYS A 203 -3.74 4.34 -10.65
C LYS A 203 -5.12 4.99 -10.71
N SER A 204 -6.13 4.31 -11.25
CA SER A 204 -7.49 4.84 -11.31
C SER A 204 -8.13 5.03 -9.93
N PHE A 205 -7.80 4.16 -8.97
CA PHE A 205 -8.24 4.27 -7.59
C PHE A 205 -7.47 5.36 -6.84
N VAL A 206 -6.16 5.50 -7.09
CA VAL A 206 -5.36 6.61 -6.56
C VAL A 206 -5.99 7.96 -6.95
N ARG A 207 -6.31 8.16 -8.25
CA ARG A 207 -6.97 9.41 -8.71
C ARG A 207 -8.29 9.68 -8.00
N LYS A 208 -9.13 8.63 -7.83
CA LYS A 208 -10.42 8.75 -7.12
C LYS A 208 -10.23 9.11 -5.65
N ALA A 209 -9.24 8.52 -4.98
CA ALA A 209 -8.95 8.83 -3.58
C ALA A 209 -8.41 10.24 -3.42
N VAL A 210 -7.49 10.68 -4.31
CA VAL A 210 -6.98 12.06 -4.33
C VAL A 210 -8.10 13.07 -4.57
N GLU A 211 -9.06 12.76 -5.46
CA GLU A 211 -10.23 13.61 -5.70
C GLU A 211 -11.08 13.80 -4.45
N LYS A 212 -11.30 12.74 -3.67
CA LYS A 212 -12.09 12.79 -2.44
C LYS A 212 -11.47 13.68 -1.35
N ILE A 213 -10.15 13.74 -1.30
CA ILE A 213 -9.43 14.56 -0.31
C ILE A 213 -9.01 15.92 -0.83
N ARG A 214 -9.40 16.29 -2.06
CA ARG A 214 -8.98 17.53 -2.73
C ARG A 214 -9.28 18.76 -1.90
N ASP A 215 -10.50 18.85 -1.39
CA ASP A 215 -11.02 20.02 -0.69
C ASP A 215 -10.80 19.97 0.83
N LEU A 216 -10.17 18.90 1.35
CA LEU A 216 -9.84 18.81 2.77
C LEU A 216 -8.64 19.72 3.08
N ASP A 217 -8.75 20.43 4.19
CA ASP A 217 -7.61 21.18 4.76
C ASP A 217 -6.72 20.23 5.55
N ILE A 218 -5.68 19.68 4.89
CA ILE A 218 -4.78 18.69 5.47
C ILE A 218 -3.50 19.38 5.91
N GLU A 219 -3.22 19.38 7.21
CA GLU A 219 -1.96 19.89 7.78
C GLU A 219 -0.90 18.80 7.91
N MET A 220 -1.32 17.54 8.06
CA MET A 220 -0.41 16.39 8.27
C MET A 220 -1.02 15.14 7.64
N ILE A 221 -0.17 14.28 7.07
CA ILE A 221 -0.56 12.92 6.67
C ILE A 221 0.22 11.92 7.51
N CYS A 222 -0.52 11.05 8.19
CA CYS A 222 -0.02 9.93 8.96
C CYS A 222 -0.06 8.67 8.09
N THR A 223 1.08 8.30 7.52
CA THR A 223 1.24 7.16 6.60
C THR A 223 1.44 5.84 7.33
N GLY A 224 1.21 4.70 6.68
CA GLY A 224 1.52 3.36 7.20
C GLY A 224 3.03 3.06 7.19
N HIS A 225 3.73 3.55 6.17
CA HIS A 225 5.18 3.40 6.02
C HIS A 225 5.86 4.73 5.74
N GLY A 226 7.13 4.83 6.15
CA GLY A 226 7.95 6.00 5.92
C GLY A 226 7.63 7.16 6.84
N PRO A 227 8.09 8.37 6.51
CA PRO A 227 7.90 9.54 7.37
C PRO A 227 6.44 9.98 7.47
N VAL A 228 6.04 10.43 8.67
CA VAL A 228 4.84 11.25 8.86
C VAL A 228 5.05 12.58 8.13
N ILE A 229 4.13 12.92 7.24
CA ILE A 229 4.26 14.12 6.39
C ILE A 229 3.68 15.32 7.14
N ASP A 230 4.49 15.90 8.00
CA ASP A 230 4.16 17.04 8.88
C ASP A 230 4.42 18.40 8.25
N LYS A 231 4.88 18.43 6.99
CA LYS A 231 5.19 19.64 6.25
C LYS A 231 4.82 19.50 4.77
N ASN A 232 4.06 20.46 4.25
CA ASN A 232 3.63 20.50 2.84
C ASN A 232 2.97 19.18 2.37
N PRO A 233 1.98 18.63 3.05
CA PRO A 233 1.38 17.34 2.69
C PRO A 233 0.82 17.33 1.26
N ARG A 234 0.33 18.46 0.76
CA ARG A 234 -0.14 18.60 -0.63
C ARG A 234 0.92 18.27 -1.67
N LEU A 235 2.20 18.58 -1.39
CA LEU A 235 3.29 18.21 -2.30
C LEU A 235 3.32 16.71 -2.57
N ILE A 236 3.13 15.89 -1.55
CA ILE A 236 3.18 14.43 -1.69
C ILE A 236 1.90 13.91 -2.37
N VAL A 237 0.73 14.46 -2.01
CA VAL A 237 -0.53 14.15 -2.70
C VAL A 237 -0.44 14.48 -4.19
N ASP A 238 0.12 15.64 -4.55
CA ASP A 238 0.29 16.08 -5.94
C ASP A 238 1.27 15.18 -6.70
N LYS A 239 2.37 14.72 -6.05
CA LYS A 239 3.29 13.74 -6.64
C LYS A 239 2.59 12.40 -6.91
N TYR A 240 1.84 11.87 -5.95
CA TYR A 240 1.05 10.65 -6.15
C TYR A 240 0.04 10.81 -7.30
N ASN A 241 -0.67 11.94 -7.33
CA ASN A 241 -1.61 12.23 -8.40
C ASN A 241 -0.91 12.33 -9.77
N ALA A 242 0.25 12.97 -9.83
CA ALA A 242 1.05 13.08 -11.07
C ALA A 242 1.50 11.70 -11.56
N MET A 243 2.02 10.83 -10.68
CA MET A 243 2.40 9.46 -11.01
C MET A 243 1.19 8.62 -11.47
N ALA A 244 0.01 8.89 -10.91
CA ALA A 244 -1.24 8.25 -11.32
C ALA A 244 -1.79 8.77 -12.66
N GLN A 245 -1.36 9.94 -13.15
CA GLN A 245 -1.77 10.53 -14.44
C GLN A 245 -0.93 10.04 -15.62
N GLU A 246 0.11 9.25 -15.39
CA GLU A 246 0.88 8.70 -16.51
C GLU A 246 -0.04 8.05 -17.54
N THR A 247 0.16 8.42 -18.79
CA THR A 247 -0.59 7.90 -19.92
C THR A 247 0.23 6.81 -20.60
N ASN A 248 -0.48 5.80 -21.13
CA ASN A 248 0.14 4.77 -21.96
C ASN A 248 0.89 5.45 -23.13
N PRO A 249 2.20 5.22 -23.31
CA PRO A 249 2.98 5.79 -24.40
C PRO A 249 2.60 5.19 -25.77
N ASN A 250 1.92 4.03 -25.80
CA ASN A 250 1.46 3.39 -27.02
C ASN A 250 0.32 4.22 -27.62
N GLN A 251 0.46 4.60 -28.87
CA GLN A 251 -0.57 5.37 -29.60
C GLN A 251 -1.74 4.50 -30.06
N ASN A 252 -1.47 3.22 -30.30
CA ASN A 252 -2.44 2.23 -30.74
C ASN A 252 -2.65 1.17 -29.65
N LYS A 253 -3.75 0.43 -29.73
CA LYS A 253 -3.91 -0.78 -28.95
C LYS A 253 -2.74 -1.71 -29.24
N THR A 254 -2.07 -2.17 -28.21
CA THR A 254 -0.82 -2.95 -28.31
C THR A 254 -1.00 -4.29 -27.60
N VAL A 255 -0.69 -5.36 -28.32
CA VAL A 255 -0.62 -6.72 -27.77
C VAL A 255 0.84 -7.18 -27.83
N ILE A 256 1.36 -7.67 -26.71
CA ILE A 256 2.68 -8.30 -26.69
C ILE A 256 2.56 -9.82 -26.62
N ILE A 257 3.48 -10.50 -27.27
CA ILE A 257 3.56 -11.98 -27.31
C ILE A 257 4.98 -12.41 -26.92
N PRO A 258 5.31 -12.42 -25.61
CA PRO A 258 6.55 -13.04 -25.14
C PRO A 258 6.41 -14.56 -25.24
N TYR A 259 7.42 -15.23 -25.82
CA TYR A 259 7.38 -16.68 -25.96
C TYR A 259 8.79 -17.30 -25.89
N VAL A 260 8.83 -18.56 -25.48
CA VAL A 260 10.00 -19.45 -25.57
C VAL A 260 9.66 -20.63 -26.47
N SER A 261 10.57 -21.05 -27.31
CA SER A 261 10.29 -22.13 -28.26
C SER A 261 11.47 -23.11 -28.39
N ALA A 262 11.45 -24.21 -27.62
CA ALA A 262 12.53 -25.20 -27.62
C ALA A 262 12.67 -25.98 -28.95
N TYR A 263 11.59 -26.17 -29.72
CA TYR A 263 11.56 -26.96 -30.96
C TYR A 263 10.84 -26.25 -32.12
N GLY A 264 10.62 -24.95 -32.01
CA GLY A 264 9.98 -24.15 -33.06
C GLY A 264 8.42 -24.15 -33.02
N TYR A 265 7.78 -25.07 -32.30
CA TYR A 265 6.30 -25.18 -32.32
C TYR A 265 5.63 -23.98 -31.65
N THR A 266 6.12 -23.53 -30.51
CA THR A 266 5.56 -22.34 -29.80
C THR A 266 5.78 -21.08 -30.64
N LYS A 267 6.90 -20.98 -31.37
CA LYS A 267 7.16 -19.86 -32.31
C LYS A 267 6.12 -19.84 -33.42
N ILE A 268 5.80 -20.98 -34.03
CA ILE A 268 4.78 -21.09 -35.08
C ILE A 268 3.41 -20.66 -34.50
N LEU A 269 3.08 -21.10 -33.31
CA LEU A 269 1.83 -20.69 -32.65
C LEU A 269 1.79 -19.16 -32.39
N ALA A 270 2.90 -18.58 -31.91
CA ALA A 270 2.99 -17.13 -31.71
C ALA A 270 2.82 -16.34 -33.01
N GLU A 271 3.35 -16.86 -34.14
CA GLU A 271 3.16 -16.28 -35.48
C GLU A 271 1.71 -16.34 -35.97
N GLU A 272 1.04 -17.47 -35.75
CA GLU A 272 -0.37 -17.60 -36.13
C GLU A 272 -1.31 -16.76 -35.22
N ILE A 273 -1.00 -16.67 -33.92
CA ILE A 273 -1.70 -15.81 -32.99
C ILE A 273 -1.55 -14.33 -33.39
N GLU A 274 -0.33 -13.89 -33.75
CA GLU A 274 -0.11 -12.54 -34.27
C GLU A 274 -1.02 -12.23 -35.47
N LYS A 275 -1.13 -13.15 -36.43
CA LYS A 275 -2.03 -12.99 -37.59
C LYS A 275 -3.48 -12.84 -37.15
N GLY A 276 -3.92 -13.67 -36.20
CA GLY A 276 -5.26 -13.61 -35.63
C GLY A 276 -5.54 -12.28 -34.93
N VAL A 277 -4.62 -11.78 -34.11
CA VAL A 277 -4.74 -10.50 -33.43
C VAL A 277 -4.84 -9.35 -34.42
N LYS A 278 -3.95 -9.32 -35.44
CA LYS A 278 -3.97 -8.29 -36.49
C LYS A 278 -5.25 -8.34 -37.34
N ALA A 279 -5.82 -9.52 -37.53
CA ALA A 279 -7.09 -9.67 -38.26
C ALA A 279 -8.31 -9.17 -37.44
N ALA A 280 -8.21 -9.07 -36.12
CA ALA A 280 -9.29 -8.61 -35.26
C ALA A 280 -9.47 -7.09 -35.25
N GLY A 281 -8.49 -6.32 -35.73
CA GLY A 281 -8.58 -4.86 -35.81
C GLY A 281 -7.21 -4.20 -35.99
N ASP A 282 -7.19 -2.88 -35.87
CA ASP A 282 -5.96 -2.08 -35.90
C ASP A 282 -5.25 -2.19 -34.56
N ILE A 283 -4.50 -3.28 -34.40
CA ILE A 283 -3.77 -3.65 -33.16
C ILE A 283 -2.31 -3.81 -33.52
N GLU A 284 -1.45 -3.09 -32.83
CA GLU A 284 0.00 -3.28 -32.87
C GLU A 284 0.35 -4.57 -32.13
N VAL A 285 1.15 -5.43 -32.77
CA VAL A 285 1.62 -6.67 -32.14
C VAL A 285 3.13 -6.67 -32.07
N ARG A 286 3.68 -6.83 -30.87
CA ARG A 286 5.11 -6.96 -30.60
C ARG A 286 5.40 -8.36 -30.06
N LYS A 287 6.25 -9.10 -30.77
CA LYS A 287 6.67 -10.44 -30.37
C LYS A 287 8.08 -10.40 -29.78
N PHE A 288 8.29 -11.18 -28.72
CA PHE A 288 9.57 -11.30 -28.04
C PHE A 288 9.94 -12.78 -27.93
N ASP A 289 11.01 -13.18 -28.63
CA ASP A 289 11.60 -14.50 -28.50
C ASP A 289 12.54 -14.47 -27.29
N LEU A 290 12.25 -15.29 -26.30
CA LEU A 290 12.96 -15.31 -25.01
C LEU A 290 13.89 -16.54 -24.90
N GLU A 291 14.15 -17.27 -26.00
CA GLU A 291 15.00 -18.50 -25.96
C GLU A 291 16.38 -18.23 -25.37
N ASP A 292 17.02 -17.15 -25.81
CA ASP A 292 18.34 -16.70 -25.33
C ASP A 292 18.25 -15.36 -24.58
N ALA A 293 17.13 -15.08 -23.91
CA ALA A 293 16.92 -13.81 -23.24
C ALA A 293 17.91 -13.59 -22.08
N ASP A 294 18.60 -12.47 -22.12
CA ASP A 294 19.37 -11.95 -21.01
C ASP A 294 18.47 -11.09 -20.10
N HIS A 295 19.04 -10.64 -18.97
CA HIS A 295 18.32 -9.78 -18.02
C HIS A 295 17.84 -8.47 -18.66
N SER A 296 18.58 -7.90 -19.62
CA SER A 296 18.19 -6.67 -20.30
C SER A 296 16.94 -6.85 -21.16
N LEU A 297 16.85 -7.98 -21.90
CA LEU A 297 15.66 -8.28 -22.70
C LEU A 297 14.46 -8.55 -21.80
N ILE A 298 14.60 -9.33 -20.72
CA ILE A 298 13.52 -9.58 -19.74
C ILE A 298 13.01 -8.25 -19.19
N SER A 299 13.90 -7.36 -18.72
CA SER A 299 13.50 -6.05 -18.19
C SER A 299 12.80 -5.18 -19.25
N SER A 300 13.24 -5.23 -20.50
CA SER A 300 12.60 -4.51 -21.61
C SER A 300 11.18 -5.02 -21.88
N VAL A 301 10.99 -6.34 -21.88
CA VAL A 301 9.66 -6.97 -22.09
C VAL A 301 8.74 -6.68 -20.92
N ALA A 302 9.24 -6.69 -19.69
CA ALA A 302 8.47 -6.31 -18.51
C ALA A 302 7.97 -4.85 -18.59
N ALA A 303 8.81 -3.92 -19.09
CA ALA A 303 8.41 -2.54 -19.34
C ALA A 303 7.33 -2.42 -20.43
N GLU A 304 7.40 -3.19 -21.49
CA GLU A 304 6.37 -3.25 -22.54
C GLU A 304 5.07 -3.87 -22.03
N TRP A 305 5.15 -4.89 -21.17
CA TRP A 305 4.00 -5.54 -20.55
C TRP A 305 3.16 -4.53 -19.79
N TYR A 306 3.79 -3.65 -19.02
CA TYR A 306 3.11 -2.64 -18.22
C TYR A 306 2.15 -1.76 -19.05
N TRP A 307 2.50 -1.50 -20.33
CA TRP A 307 1.75 -0.63 -21.22
C TRP A 307 0.90 -1.35 -22.25
N ALA A 308 0.98 -2.67 -22.32
CA ALA A 308 0.22 -3.45 -23.29
C ALA A 308 -1.26 -3.56 -22.91
N ASP A 309 -2.15 -3.47 -23.90
CA ASP A 309 -3.58 -3.73 -23.74
C ASP A 309 -3.88 -5.23 -23.60
N GLY A 310 -2.98 -6.09 -24.05
CA GLY A 310 -3.09 -7.53 -23.93
C GLY A 310 -1.71 -8.22 -23.97
N VAL A 311 -1.60 -9.30 -23.20
CA VAL A 311 -0.38 -10.12 -23.14
C VAL A 311 -0.74 -11.59 -23.42
N LEU A 312 0.01 -12.23 -24.31
CA LEU A 312 -0.15 -13.63 -24.68
C LEU A 312 1.18 -14.36 -24.44
N LEU A 313 1.27 -15.13 -23.36
CA LEU A 313 2.48 -15.86 -23.00
C LEU A 313 2.56 -17.21 -23.72
N GLY A 314 3.68 -17.48 -24.35
CA GLY A 314 3.95 -18.74 -25.07
C GLY A 314 5.08 -19.54 -24.43
N SER A 315 4.83 -20.77 -23.98
CA SER A 315 5.85 -21.71 -23.52
C SER A 315 5.49 -23.14 -23.89
N PRO A 316 6.46 -23.98 -24.27
CA PRO A 316 6.25 -25.42 -24.21
C PRO A 316 6.15 -25.84 -22.76
N THR A 317 5.40 -26.92 -22.49
CA THR A 317 5.37 -27.55 -21.17
C THR A 317 6.47 -28.60 -21.10
N ILE A 318 7.46 -28.38 -20.24
CA ILE A 318 8.56 -29.34 -19.99
C ILE A 318 8.59 -29.65 -18.49
N LEU A 319 8.59 -30.89 -18.11
CA LEU A 319 8.49 -31.36 -16.72
C LEU A 319 7.24 -30.85 -15.97
N GLY A 320 6.16 -30.54 -16.70
CA GLY A 320 4.91 -30.04 -16.12
C GLY A 320 4.86 -28.53 -15.91
N GLU A 321 5.92 -27.79 -16.29
CA GLU A 321 6.09 -26.36 -16.03
C GLU A 321 6.32 -25.56 -17.31
N ALA A 322 6.07 -24.25 -17.27
CA ALA A 322 6.58 -23.30 -18.25
C ALA A 322 8.11 -23.22 -18.14
N LEU A 323 8.77 -22.81 -19.20
CA LEU A 323 10.21 -22.61 -19.18
C LEU A 323 10.61 -21.34 -18.42
N LYS A 324 11.79 -21.37 -17.80
CA LYS A 324 12.31 -20.33 -16.91
C LYS A 324 12.17 -18.89 -17.45
N PRO A 325 12.49 -18.55 -18.73
CA PRO A 325 12.35 -17.18 -19.20
C PRO A 325 10.92 -16.60 -19.09
N ILE A 326 9.89 -17.45 -19.06
CA ILE A 326 8.51 -17.00 -18.83
C ILE A 326 8.23 -16.73 -17.35
N TRP A 327 8.92 -17.46 -16.45
CA TRP A 327 8.85 -17.19 -15.02
C TRP A 327 9.66 -15.96 -14.59
N ASP A 328 10.65 -15.57 -15.37
CA ASP A 328 11.50 -14.42 -15.11
C ASP A 328 10.82 -13.08 -15.52
N LEU A 329 9.69 -13.12 -16.24
CA LEU A 329 8.82 -11.97 -16.59
C LEU A 329 7.81 -11.67 -15.51
#